data_8e9165f2fa6f81e7f0b1e28da46ec261
#
_entry.id   8e9165f2fa6f81e7f0b1e28da46ec261
#
_cell.length_a   1.000
_cell.length_b   1.000
_cell.length_c   1.000
_cell.angle_alpha   90.00
_cell.angle_beta   90.00
_cell.angle_gamma   90.00
#
_symmetry.space_group_name_H-M   'P 1'
#
loop_
_entity.id
_entity.type
_entity.pdbx_description
1 polymer ?
#
loop_
_entity_poly.entity_id
_entity_poly.type
_entity_poly.pdbx_seq_one_letter_code
_entity_poly.pdbx_strand_id
1 'polypeptide(L)'
;MRHSDAPAATDPSPHGFYGEQLCQIARYTGMSDKTSCFALFGMVPARDRDGQTAHMLAHAAWFFIEGFCYRQNDFPSHDKQAYKRFTVELGESGTEIVFYKSLKSDRWWMEVPCSDSERRERYQRHTLIPCSYADYQRAMESEIPELWWHYYNRLNN
;
A
#
# COMPACT_ATOMS: atom_id res chain seq x y z
N MET A 1 -9.02 -11.60 -13.77
CA MET A 1 -8.18 -12.82 -13.95
C MET A 1 -8.18 -13.23 -15.40
N ARG A 2 -7.10 -13.83 -15.90
CA ARG A 2 -7.08 -14.45 -17.23
C ARG A 2 -7.95 -15.69 -17.26
N HIS A 3 -8.56 -15.95 -18.41
CA HIS A 3 -9.39 -17.15 -18.60
C HIS A 3 -8.59 -18.45 -18.39
N SER A 4 -7.32 -18.46 -18.82
CA SER A 4 -6.42 -19.62 -18.62
C SER A 4 -6.20 -19.99 -17.16
N ASP A 5 -6.22 -19.00 -16.26
CA ASP A 5 -5.87 -19.19 -14.85
C ASP A 5 -7.13 -19.31 -13.97
N ALA A 6 -8.25 -18.74 -14.41
CA ALA A 6 -9.53 -18.79 -13.71
C ALA A 6 -10.70 -18.90 -14.71
N PRO A 7 -10.89 -20.07 -15.34
CA PRO A 7 -11.92 -20.27 -16.37
C PRO A 7 -13.34 -20.08 -15.83
N ALA A 8 -13.57 -20.29 -14.55
CA ALA A 8 -14.85 -20.10 -13.90
C ALA A 8 -15.09 -18.69 -13.33
N ALA A 9 -14.22 -17.72 -13.64
CA ALA A 9 -14.53 -16.32 -13.33
C ALA A 9 -15.77 -15.84 -14.07
N THR A 10 -16.55 -14.94 -13.46
CA THR A 10 -17.78 -14.40 -14.06
C THR A 10 -17.49 -13.70 -15.37
N ASP A 11 -16.42 -12.92 -15.40
CA ASP A 11 -15.99 -12.15 -16.57
C ASP A 11 -14.46 -12.26 -16.74
N PRO A 12 -13.95 -13.37 -17.32
CA PRO A 12 -12.53 -13.56 -17.53
C PRO A 12 -12.05 -12.69 -18.70
N SER A 13 -10.96 -11.97 -18.50
CA SER A 13 -10.39 -11.08 -19.51
C SER A 13 -9.09 -11.64 -20.09
N PRO A 14 -8.83 -11.49 -21.40
CA PRO A 14 -7.53 -11.85 -21.98
C PRO A 14 -6.37 -11.00 -21.44
N HIS A 15 -6.66 -9.79 -20.95
CA HIS A 15 -5.71 -8.87 -20.34
C HIS A 15 -5.76 -8.85 -18.81
N GLY A 16 -6.41 -9.85 -18.19
CA GLY A 16 -6.49 -9.98 -16.74
C GLY A 16 -5.15 -10.36 -16.10
N PHE A 17 -5.08 -10.27 -14.79
CA PHE A 17 -3.92 -10.74 -14.04
C PHE A 17 -3.67 -12.23 -14.25
N TYR A 18 -2.40 -12.61 -14.29
CA TYR A 18 -1.98 -13.99 -14.12
C TYR A 18 -2.21 -14.44 -12.67
N GLY A 19 -2.35 -15.74 -12.47
CA GLY A 19 -2.52 -16.32 -11.15
C GLY A 19 -1.40 -15.96 -10.18
N GLU A 20 -0.15 -15.98 -10.66
CA GLU A 20 1.02 -15.58 -9.89
C GLU A 20 0.94 -14.11 -9.43
N GLN A 21 0.54 -13.21 -10.32
CA GLN A 21 0.36 -11.79 -9.99
C GLN A 21 -0.73 -11.59 -8.93
N LEU A 22 -1.84 -12.34 -9.02
CA LEU A 22 -2.89 -12.31 -8.00
C LEU A 22 -2.34 -12.75 -6.64
N CYS A 23 -1.57 -13.83 -6.60
CA CYS A 23 -0.96 -14.33 -5.36
C CYS A 23 0.03 -13.30 -4.77
N GLN A 24 0.85 -12.65 -5.60
CA GLN A 24 1.75 -11.58 -5.16
C GLN A 24 0.98 -10.39 -4.58
N ILE A 25 -0.08 -9.91 -5.28
CA ILE A 25 -0.94 -8.84 -4.80
C ILE A 25 -1.59 -9.21 -3.47
N ALA A 26 -2.12 -10.43 -3.35
CA ALA A 26 -2.72 -10.93 -2.13
C ALA A 26 -1.73 -10.92 -0.97
N ARG A 27 -0.50 -11.40 -1.19
CA ARG A 27 0.56 -11.43 -0.18
C ARG A 27 0.94 -10.02 0.29
N TYR A 28 1.22 -9.10 -0.63
CA TYR A 28 1.56 -7.71 -0.28
C TYR A 28 0.40 -6.99 0.41
N THR A 29 -0.84 -7.25 -0.03
CA THR A 29 -2.03 -6.72 0.62
C THR A 29 -2.17 -7.26 2.05
N GLY A 30 -1.88 -8.55 2.26
CA GLY A 30 -1.82 -9.16 3.59
C GLY A 30 -0.79 -8.50 4.50
N MET A 31 0.41 -8.20 3.98
CA MET A 31 1.49 -7.54 4.74
C MET A 31 1.17 -6.09 5.13
N SER A 32 0.18 -5.47 4.50
CA SER A 32 -0.19 -4.08 4.81
C SER A 32 -0.97 -3.99 6.10
N ASP A 33 -0.48 -3.21 7.07
CA ASP A 33 -1.16 -2.93 8.34
C ASP A 33 -2.48 -2.16 8.17
N LYS A 34 -2.71 -1.57 6.98
CA LYS A 34 -3.93 -0.83 6.64
C LYS A 34 -5.06 -1.70 6.12
N THR A 35 -4.78 -2.95 5.72
CA THR A 35 -5.79 -3.85 5.17
C THR A 35 -6.56 -4.52 6.28
N SER A 36 -7.85 -4.24 6.37
CA SER A 36 -8.77 -4.80 7.37
C SER A 36 -9.65 -5.92 6.82
N CYS A 37 -9.81 -6.02 5.50
CA CYS A 37 -10.65 -7.02 4.86
C CYS A 37 -10.03 -7.48 3.54
N PHE A 38 -10.16 -8.77 3.27
CA PHE A 38 -9.81 -9.39 1.98
C PHE A 38 -10.97 -10.28 1.54
N ALA A 39 -11.43 -10.10 0.33
CA ALA A 39 -12.55 -10.87 -0.19
C ALA A 39 -12.32 -11.20 -1.68
N LEU A 40 -12.79 -12.37 -2.09
CA LEU A 40 -12.71 -12.88 -3.45
C LEU A 40 -14.13 -13.12 -3.97
N PHE A 41 -14.48 -12.49 -5.07
CA PHE A 41 -15.81 -12.55 -5.67
C PHE A 41 -15.72 -12.93 -7.15
N GLY A 42 -16.87 -13.29 -7.73
CA GLY A 42 -17.00 -13.47 -9.16
C GLY A 42 -16.56 -14.85 -9.64
N MET A 43 -16.63 -15.88 -8.80
CA MET A 43 -16.53 -17.26 -9.24
C MET A 43 -17.92 -17.85 -9.52
N VAL A 44 -18.05 -18.60 -10.61
CA VAL A 44 -19.24 -19.37 -10.97
C VAL A 44 -18.93 -20.86 -10.80
N PRO A 45 -19.31 -21.51 -9.68
CA PRO A 45 -18.91 -22.89 -9.37
C PRO A 45 -19.28 -23.89 -10.47
N ALA A 46 -20.44 -23.73 -11.12
CA ALA A 46 -20.90 -24.60 -12.20
C ALA A 46 -19.99 -24.60 -13.44
N ARG A 47 -19.11 -23.60 -13.58
CA ARG A 47 -18.15 -23.50 -14.70
C ARG A 47 -16.78 -24.08 -14.33
N ASP A 48 -16.51 -24.35 -13.04
CA ASP A 48 -15.22 -24.81 -12.53
C ASP A 48 -15.15 -26.35 -12.56
N ARG A 49 -15.11 -26.92 -13.76
CA ARG A 49 -15.17 -28.38 -13.97
C ARG A 49 -14.00 -29.13 -13.33
N ASP A 50 -12.81 -28.53 -13.40
CA ASP A 50 -11.55 -29.15 -12.93
C ASP A 50 -11.08 -28.59 -11.59
N GLY A 51 -11.86 -27.70 -10.96
CA GLY A 51 -11.50 -27.06 -9.69
C GLY A 51 -10.36 -26.05 -9.80
N GLN A 52 -9.94 -25.70 -11.02
CA GLN A 52 -8.77 -24.84 -11.25
C GLN A 52 -9.00 -23.43 -10.66
N THR A 53 -10.17 -22.86 -10.85
CA THR A 53 -10.49 -21.52 -10.30
C THR A 53 -10.57 -21.56 -8.79
N ALA A 54 -11.21 -22.57 -8.20
CA ALA A 54 -11.27 -22.75 -6.75
C ALA A 54 -9.86 -22.90 -6.14
N HIS A 55 -9.00 -23.69 -6.80
CA HIS A 55 -7.61 -23.85 -6.37
C HIS A 55 -6.82 -22.54 -6.43
N MET A 56 -6.98 -21.75 -7.48
CA MET A 56 -6.36 -20.43 -7.59
C MET A 56 -6.83 -19.47 -6.50
N LEU A 57 -8.13 -19.46 -6.19
CA LEU A 57 -8.66 -18.64 -5.10
C LEU A 57 -8.15 -19.09 -3.72
N ALA A 58 -8.00 -20.40 -3.51
CA ALA A 58 -7.39 -20.94 -2.31
C ALA A 58 -5.93 -20.49 -2.16
N HIS A 59 -5.15 -20.50 -3.24
CA HIS A 59 -3.78 -19.96 -3.24
C HIS A 59 -3.76 -18.48 -2.91
N ALA A 60 -4.62 -17.66 -3.52
CA ALA A 60 -4.70 -16.24 -3.22
C ALA A 60 -5.03 -15.99 -1.72
N ALA A 61 -5.98 -16.76 -1.17
CA ALA A 61 -6.29 -16.69 0.27
C ALA A 61 -5.11 -17.10 1.15
N TRP A 62 -4.41 -18.17 0.77
CA TRP A 62 -3.20 -18.62 1.47
C TRP A 62 -2.11 -17.56 1.48
N PHE A 63 -1.78 -16.99 0.33
CA PHE A 63 -0.76 -15.93 0.22
C PHE A 63 -1.15 -14.67 1.02
N PHE A 64 -2.46 -14.34 1.06
CA PHE A 64 -2.93 -13.26 1.92
C PHE A 64 -2.69 -13.56 3.40
N ILE A 65 -3.02 -14.77 3.87
CA ILE A 65 -2.81 -15.20 5.26
C ILE A 65 -1.32 -15.21 5.58
N GLU A 66 -0.48 -15.74 4.70
CA GLU A 66 0.97 -15.68 4.85
C GLU A 66 1.45 -14.25 5.02
N GLY A 67 1.03 -13.35 4.10
CA GLY A 67 1.35 -11.93 4.21
C GLY A 67 0.90 -11.33 5.53
N PHE A 68 -0.31 -11.66 5.99
CA PHE A 68 -0.85 -11.19 7.27
C PHE A 68 0.04 -11.61 8.46
N CYS A 69 0.57 -12.83 8.46
CA CYS A 69 1.50 -13.30 9.49
C CYS A 69 2.83 -12.53 9.50
N TYR A 70 3.22 -11.92 8.38
CA TYR A 70 4.43 -11.09 8.26
C TYR A 70 4.20 -9.60 8.51
N ARG A 71 3.06 -9.20 9.05
CA ARG A 71 2.80 -7.81 9.45
C ARG A 71 3.78 -7.36 10.52
N GLN A 72 4.35 -6.19 10.33
CA GLN A 72 5.30 -5.61 11.29
C GLN A 72 4.62 -4.75 12.35
N ASN A 73 3.36 -4.34 12.12
CA ASN A 73 2.60 -3.43 12.98
C ASN A 73 3.42 -2.17 13.32
N ASP A 74 4.06 -1.62 12.31
CA ASP A 74 5.00 -0.51 12.43
C ASP A 74 4.55 0.74 11.67
N PHE A 75 3.23 0.94 11.51
CA PHE A 75 2.71 2.19 10.97
C PHE A 75 2.80 3.30 12.02
N PRO A 76 3.42 4.47 11.72
CA PRO A 76 3.69 5.52 12.69
C PRO A 76 2.45 6.34 13.06
N SER A 77 1.41 5.72 13.65
CA SER A 77 0.16 6.39 14.00
C SER A 77 0.15 7.02 15.39
N HIS A 78 0.74 6.39 16.38
CA HIS A 78 0.61 6.80 17.79
C HIS A 78 1.93 6.88 18.55
N ASP A 79 2.84 5.95 18.36
CA ASP A 79 4.13 5.94 19.05
C ASP A 79 5.27 6.32 18.10
N LYS A 80 5.64 7.60 18.12
CA LYS A 80 6.75 8.12 17.31
C LYS A 80 8.14 7.76 17.85
N GLN A 81 8.24 7.18 19.05
CA GLN A 81 9.54 6.79 19.65
C GLN A 81 10.17 5.58 18.95
N ALA A 82 9.36 4.74 18.31
CA ALA A 82 9.82 3.58 17.53
C ALA A 82 10.34 3.95 16.13
N TYR A 83 10.46 5.25 15.83
CA TYR A 83 10.85 5.75 14.50
C TYR A 83 11.97 6.76 14.60
N LYS A 84 12.89 6.69 13.64
CA LYS A 84 13.87 7.75 13.43
C LYS A 84 13.25 8.81 12.53
N ARG A 85 13.16 10.04 13.02
CA ARG A 85 12.65 11.21 12.30
C ARG A 85 13.79 11.90 11.57
N PHE A 86 13.56 12.25 10.31
CA PHE A 86 14.43 13.09 9.49
C PHE A 86 13.61 14.24 8.95
N THR A 87 14.15 15.45 9.02
CA THR A 87 13.55 16.65 8.43
C THR A 87 14.45 17.14 7.33
N VAL A 88 13.90 17.36 6.14
CA VAL A 88 14.60 17.86 4.96
C VAL A 88 13.96 19.17 4.55
N GLU A 89 14.75 20.24 4.50
CA GLU A 89 14.35 21.54 3.97
C GLU A 89 14.55 21.55 2.46
N LEU A 90 13.52 21.93 1.71
CA LEU A 90 13.55 22.00 0.26
C LEU A 90 13.96 23.39 -0.20
N GLY A 91 15.21 23.56 -0.62
CA GLY A 91 15.73 24.76 -1.21
C GLY A 91 15.44 26.04 -0.43
N GLU A 92 15.27 27.16 -1.14
CA GLU A 92 15.00 28.47 -0.54
C GLU A 92 13.52 28.70 -0.16
N SER A 93 12.63 27.75 -0.48
CA SER A 93 11.18 27.89 -0.25
C SER A 93 10.76 27.73 1.20
N GLY A 94 11.65 27.24 2.09
CA GLY A 94 11.37 26.95 3.49
C GLY A 94 10.34 25.81 3.69
N THR A 95 10.06 25.03 2.64
CA THR A 95 9.18 23.87 2.75
C THR A 95 9.94 22.72 3.38
N GLU A 96 9.43 22.19 4.48
CA GLU A 96 10.00 21.03 5.16
C GLU A 96 9.23 19.77 4.80
N ILE A 97 9.93 18.68 4.48
CA ILE A 97 9.37 17.34 4.41
C ILE A 97 9.92 16.51 5.56
N VAL A 98 9.02 15.92 6.33
CA VAL A 98 9.36 15.06 7.46
C VAL A 98 9.25 13.59 7.04
N PHE A 99 10.33 12.85 7.24
CA PHE A 99 10.39 11.42 7.00
C PHE A 99 10.50 10.66 8.32
N TYR A 100 9.89 9.49 8.36
CA TYR A 100 9.96 8.54 9.47
C TYR A 100 10.49 7.20 8.96
N LYS A 101 11.56 6.70 9.57
CA LYS A 101 12.07 5.34 9.33
C LYS A 101 11.75 4.46 10.52
N SER A 102 11.13 3.30 10.28
CA SER A 102 10.91 2.31 11.33
C SER A 102 12.23 1.78 11.89
N LEU A 103 12.30 1.62 13.21
CA LEU A 103 13.41 0.92 13.87
C LEU A 103 13.21 -0.61 13.89
N LYS A 104 12.00 -1.09 13.56
CA LYS A 104 11.65 -2.53 13.50
C LYS A 104 11.82 -3.13 12.10
N SER A 105 11.61 -2.31 11.08
CA SER A 105 11.73 -2.69 9.69
C SER A 105 12.43 -1.57 8.92
N ASP A 106 12.82 -1.80 7.68
CA ASP A 106 13.40 -0.72 6.86
C ASP A 106 12.35 0.11 6.12
N ARG A 107 11.09 0.11 6.59
CA ARG A 107 10.00 0.89 6.01
C ARG A 107 10.15 2.37 6.31
N TRP A 108 9.79 3.18 5.32
CA TRP A 108 9.81 4.63 5.37
C TRP A 108 8.42 5.21 5.13
N TRP A 109 8.16 6.33 5.78
CA TRP A 109 6.97 7.16 5.57
C TRP A 109 7.39 8.61 5.46
N MET A 110 6.61 9.40 4.73
CA MET A 110 6.75 10.86 4.69
C MET A 110 5.45 11.51 5.13
N GLU A 111 5.59 12.62 5.83
CA GLU A 111 4.47 13.40 6.34
C GLU A 111 4.00 14.40 5.27
N VAL A 112 2.70 14.46 5.04
CA VAL A 112 2.07 15.43 4.15
C VAL A 112 1.24 16.36 5.01
N PRO A 113 1.58 17.66 5.10
CA PRO A 113 0.83 18.61 5.90
C PRO A 113 -0.55 18.84 5.29
N CYS A 114 -1.56 18.96 6.16
CA CYS A 114 -2.91 19.34 5.81
C CYS A 114 -3.24 20.64 6.54
N SER A 115 -3.57 21.68 5.81
CA SER A 115 -3.83 23.02 6.35
C SER A 115 -5.16 23.09 7.08
N ASP A 116 -6.15 22.32 6.63
CA ASP A 116 -7.50 22.28 7.18
C ASP A 116 -7.57 21.25 8.33
N SER A 117 -8.00 21.71 9.51
CA SER A 117 -8.12 20.89 10.71
C SER A 117 -9.18 19.79 10.60
N GLU A 118 -10.33 20.06 9.98
CA GLU A 118 -11.39 19.07 9.79
C GLU A 118 -10.96 17.99 8.80
N ARG A 119 -10.33 18.41 7.71
CA ARG A 119 -9.74 17.47 6.74
C ARG A 119 -8.63 16.65 7.36
N ARG A 120 -7.77 17.24 8.18
CA ARG A 120 -6.70 16.54 8.89
C ARG A 120 -7.24 15.42 9.77
N GLU A 121 -8.29 15.66 10.53
CA GLU A 121 -8.93 14.67 11.38
C GLU A 121 -9.58 13.56 10.54
N ARG A 122 -10.34 13.94 9.52
CA ARG A 122 -11.03 13.01 8.62
C ARG A 122 -10.06 12.11 7.82
N TYR A 123 -8.94 12.68 7.39
CA TYR A 123 -7.94 12.00 6.55
C TYR A 123 -6.62 11.71 7.29
N GLN A 124 -6.64 11.60 8.60
CA GLN A 124 -5.47 11.38 9.44
C GLN A 124 -4.58 10.22 8.95
N ARG A 125 -5.18 9.14 8.42
CA ARG A 125 -4.45 8.00 7.85
C ARG A 125 -3.71 8.31 6.54
N HIS A 126 -4.03 9.41 5.89
CA HIS A 126 -3.44 9.84 4.63
C HIS A 126 -2.39 10.94 4.78
N THR A 127 -2.21 11.46 5.99
CA THR A 127 -1.15 12.44 6.29
C THR A 127 0.23 11.79 6.42
N LEU A 128 0.30 10.47 6.63
CA LEU A 128 1.51 9.68 6.61
C LEU A 128 1.42 8.66 5.48
N ILE A 129 2.24 8.85 4.47
CA ILE A 129 2.26 8.01 3.26
C ILE A 129 3.53 7.16 3.23
N PRO A 130 3.43 5.87 2.87
CA PRO A 130 4.61 5.05 2.71
C PRO A 130 5.44 5.56 1.54
N CYS A 131 6.74 5.57 1.71
CA CYS A 131 7.70 6.00 0.70
C CYS A 131 8.91 5.07 0.67
N SER A 132 9.81 5.32 -0.26
CA SER A 132 11.08 4.62 -0.40
C SER A 132 12.25 5.46 0.12
N TYR A 133 13.40 4.84 0.31
CA TYR A 133 14.64 5.57 0.59
C TYR A 133 15.03 6.49 -0.58
N ALA A 134 14.67 6.13 -1.82
CA ALA A 134 14.90 6.97 -3.00
C ALA A 134 14.12 8.29 -2.94
N ASP A 135 12.91 8.29 -2.35
CA ASP A 135 12.14 9.53 -2.16
C ASP A 135 12.82 10.46 -1.15
N TYR A 136 13.43 9.89 -0.10
CA TYR A 136 14.25 10.65 0.84
C TYR A 136 15.49 11.25 0.16
N GLN A 137 16.19 10.47 -0.68
CA GLN A 137 17.36 10.95 -1.41
C GLN A 137 17.00 12.10 -2.35
N ARG A 138 15.91 12.02 -3.11
CA ARG A 138 15.42 13.12 -3.96
C ARG A 138 15.13 14.38 -3.15
N ALA A 139 14.48 14.25 -1.99
CA ALA A 139 14.25 15.39 -1.12
C ALA A 139 15.57 16.05 -0.66
N MET A 140 16.60 15.25 -0.33
CA MET A 140 17.95 15.74 0.00
C MET A 140 18.61 16.51 -1.16
N GLU A 141 18.26 16.17 -2.39
CA GLU A 141 18.70 16.88 -3.63
C GLU A 141 17.80 18.08 -3.95
N SER A 142 16.94 18.50 -3.00
CA SER A 142 15.97 19.60 -3.16
C SER A 142 14.88 19.33 -4.19
N GLU A 143 14.65 18.07 -4.57
CA GLU A 143 13.56 17.67 -5.44
C GLU A 143 12.36 17.21 -4.62
N ILE A 144 11.16 17.73 -4.97
CA ILE A 144 9.92 17.29 -4.32
C ILE A 144 9.57 15.88 -4.82
N PRO A 145 9.45 14.86 -3.93
CA PRO A 145 9.00 13.54 -4.35
C PRO A 145 7.60 13.62 -4.98
N GLU A 146 7.43 13.01 -6.15
CA GLU A 146 6.18 13.05 -6.93
C GLU A 146 4.97 12.55 -6.11
N LEU A 147 5.19 11.49 -5.33
CA LEU A 147 4.16 10.91 -4.45
C LEU A 147 3.72 11.91 -3.38
N TRP A 148 4.67 12.66 -2.76
CA TRP A 148 4.36 13.69 -1.78
C TRP A 148 3.51 14.81 -2.40
N TRP A 149 3.91 15.30 -3.57
CA TRP A 149 3.20 16.36 -4.29
C TRP A 149 1.77 15.94 -4.67
N HIS A 150 1.60 14.70 -5.12
CA HIS A 150 0.28 14.15 -5.43
C HIS A 150 -0.65 14.15 -4.20
N TYR A 151 -0.18 13.67 -3.05
CA TYR A 151 -0.98 13.65 -1.83
C TYR A 151 -1.18 15.04 -1.23
N TYR A 152 -0.19 15.93 -1.33
CA TYR A 152 -0.31 17.32 -0.89
C TYR A 152 -1.46 18.05 -1.61
N ASN A 153 -1.50 17.96 -2.94
CA ASN A 153 -2.58 18.54 -3.72
C ASN A 153 -3.94 17.93 -3.37
N ARG A 154 -4.01 16.62 -3.17
CA ARG A 154 -5.25 15.94 -2.80
C ARG A 154 -5.77 16.30 -1.42
N LEU A 155 -4.89 16.58 -0.46
CA LEU A 155 -5.28 16.93 0.91
C LEU A 155 -5.63 18.42 1.06
N ASN A 156 -5.06 19.29 0.24
CA ASN A 156 -5.18 20.76 0.40
C ASN A 156 -6.06 21.42 -0.69
N ASN A 157 -6.45 20.72 -1.74
CA ASN A 157 -7.44 21.13 -2.74
C ASN A 157 -8.72 20.27 -2.61
#